data_6670815d97768e370e450efdc0d5c1d0
#
_entry.id   6670815d97768e370e450efdc0d5c1d0
#
_cell.length_a   1.000
_cell.length_b   1.000
_cell.length_c   1.000
_cell.angle_alpha   90.00
_cell.angle_beta   90.00
_cell.angle_gamma   90.00
#
_symmetry.space_group_name_H-M   'P 1'
#
loop_
_entity.id
_entity.type
_entity.pdbx_description
1 polymer ?
#
loop_
_entity_poly.entity_id
_entity_poly.type
_entity_poly.pdbx_seq_one_letter_code
_entity_poly.pdbx_strand_id
1 'polypeptide(L)'
;MIIVIWNLTTFVGLKQIYETESLSFMYKILLRRNRFSRAFIPAILVMAMTVLCSSCFGDEPDYCEADIETAILHVADPGRFFFQMTDSMQTVFSTDSVITFAVRGDADVTALSPVFTLTPGATVDPASGSTHDFSHGPVTYTVTSQDGKWQRRYRVNVVPTVITVADTLCFDFEHYELEPEKGRYYMWYYTLPYESPNNTWATANDGFRISMSSAKAMDYPTTPLENGFDGSAVCLTTRSTGPFGVMANKRLAAGNMYLGTFDIKIAMSDHLHATRFGIPFADRPDSFTGYYTYEPGEKVQDFYGNEIVGRTDSASIYAVFYRNHDAAGNEICLYGDNVLSSEYIVAVANLGYVTPTSQWTPWNVKFQYLKEVDEEQLSQWGYSLTIVFSSSASGGEFTGAIGSRLCVDKVRLICSHDE
;
A
#
# COMPACT_ATOMS: atom_id res chain seq x y z
N MET A 1 -21.65 -2.54 -10.26
CA MET A 1 -21.79 -3.95 -10.68
C MET A 1 -23.24 -4.41 -10.89
N ILE A 2 -24.18 -4.08 -10.01
CA ILE A 2 -25.62 -4.47 -10.17
C ILE A 2 -26.32 -3.76 -11.33
N ILE A 3 -26.02 -2.51 -11.62
CA ILE A 3 -26.65 -1.72 -12.72
C ILE A 3 -26.20 -2.21 -14.12
N VAL A 4 -24.94 -2.67 -14.26
CA VAL A 4 -24.42 -3.19 -15.55
C VAL A 4 -25.03 -4.56 -15.89
N ILE A 5 -25.30 -5.40 -14.87
CA ILE A 5 -25.91 -6.72 -15.07
C ILE A 5 -27.41 -6.58 -15.48
N TRP A 6 -28.10 -5.54 -15.00
CA TRP A 6 -29.51 -5.31 -15.34
C TRP A 6 -29.69 -4.87 -16.80
N ASN A 7 -28.74 -4.10 -17.35
CA ASN A 7 -28.76 -3.69 -18.76
C ASN A 7 -28.44 -4.84 -19.74
N LEU A 8 -27.54 -5.77 -19.35
CA LEU A 8 -27.24 -6.93 -20.20
C LEU A 8 -28.39 -7.93 -20.29
N THR A 9 -29.07 -8.21 -19.18
CA THR A 9 -30.21 -9.16 -19.16
C THR A 9 -31.41 -8.63 -19.94
N THR A 10 -31.66 -7.33 -19.91
CA THR A 10 -32.75 -6.70 -20.65
C THR A 10 -32.47 -6.70 -22.18
N PHE A 11 -31.22 -6.51 -22.60
CA PHE A 11 -30.84 -6.50 -24.02
C PHE A 11 -30.86 -7.90 -24.65
N VAL A 12 -30.44 -8.93 -23.89
CA VAL A 12 -30.52 -10.32 -24.36
C VAL A 12 -31.97 -10.80 -24.43
N GLY A 13 -32.83 -10.40 -23.50
CA GLY A 13 -34.25 -10.75 -23.49
C GLY A 13 -35.02 -10.14 -24.68
N LEU A 14 -34.75 -8.88 -25.03
CA LEU A 14 -35.38 -8.22 -26.19
C LEU A 14 -34.89 -8.81 -27.52
N LYS A 15 -33.62 -9.18 -27.65
CA LYS A 15 -33.10 -9.82 -28.88
C LYS A 15 -33.72 -11.19 -29.12
N GLN A 16 -33.92 -11.96 -28.06
CA GLN A 16 -34.54 -13.29 -28.16
C GLN A 16 -36.04 -13.24 -28.47
N ILE A 17 -36.78 -12.21 -28.07
CA ILE A 17 -38.21 -12.01 -28.43
C ILE A 17 -38.35 -11.61 -29.91
N TYR A 18 -37.46 -10.74 -30.44
CA TYR A 18 -37.50 -10.35 -31.86
C TYR A 18 -37.14 -11.50 -32.80
N GLU A 19 -36.19 -12.37 -32.42
CA GLU A 19 -35.82 -13.54 -33.25
C GLU A 19 -36.92 -14.61 -33.27
N THR A 20 -37.65 -14.83 -32.18
CA THR A 20 -38.74 -15.81 -32.14
C THR A 20 -39.98 -15.33 -32.89
N GLU A 21 -40.32 -14.06 -32.92
CA GLU A 21 -41.43 -13.54 -33.68
C GLU A 21 -41.16 -13.53 -35.19
N SER A 22 -39.94 -13.19 -35.61
CA SER A 22 -39.55 -13.21 -37.04
C SER A 22 -39.52 -14.63 -37.61
N LEU A 23 -39.05 -15.59 -36.86
CA LEU A 23 -39.05 -17.01 -37.23
C LEU A 23 -40.48 -17.59 -37.29
N SER A 24 -41.36 -17.20 -36.37
CA SER A 24 -42.77 -17.60 -36.37
C SER A 24 -43.53 -17.02 -37.57
N PHE A 25 -43.23 -15.77 -38.00
CA PHE A 25 -43.84 -15.13 -39.15
C PHE A 25 -43.40 -15.78 -40.47
N MET A 26 -42.10 -16.07 -40.62
CA MET A 26 -41.59 -16.79 -41.81
C MET A 26 -42.13 -18.22 -41.92
N TYR A 27 -42.26 -18.94 -40.78
CA TYR A 27 -42.83 -20.28 -40.76
C TYR A 27 -44.31 -20.28 -41.20
N LYS A 28 -45.09 -19.28 -40.77
CA LYS A 28 -46.51 -19.12 -41.22
C LYS A 28 -46.65 -18.75 -42.69
N ILE A 29 -45.71 -18.05 -43.30
CA ILE A 29 -45.68 -17.73 -44.76
C ILE A 29 -45.33 -18.98 -45.57
N LEU A 30 -44.43 -19.81 -45.13
CA LEU A 30 -44.01 -21.04 -45.80
C LEU A 30 -45.11 -22.12 -45.83
N LEU A 31 -45.96 -22.21 -44.81
CA LEU A 31 -47.05 -23.18 -44.73
C LEU A 31 -48.26 -22.82 -45.56
N ARG A 32 -48.40 -21.58 -46.10
CA ARG A 32 -49.55 -21.11 -46.87
C ARG A 32 -49.43 -21.29 -48.41
N ARG A 33 -48.29 -21.79 -48.90
CA ARG A 33 -48.09 -21.97 -50.34
C ARG A 33 -47.79 -23.44 -50.65
N ASN A 34 -48.82 -24.17 -51.02
CA ASN A 34 -48.80 -25.57 -51.44
C ASN A 34 -47.93 -25.80 -52.72
N ARG A 35 -47.17 -26.92 -52.65
CA ARG A 35 -46.51 -27.58 -53.79
C ARG A 35 -45.20 -26.97 -54.26
N PHE A 36 -44.16 -27.07 -53.43
CA PHE A 36 -42.77 -27.25 -53.93
C PHE A 36 -42.08 -28.41 -53.16
N SER A 37 -41.37 -29.20 -53.95
CA SER A 37 -40.71 -30.45 -53.59
C SER A 37 -40.07 -30.45 -52.22
N ARG A 38 -40.34 -31.52 -51.44
CA ARG A 38 -39.75 -31.76 -50.03
C ARG A 38 -38.24 -31.76 -49.95
N ALA A 39 -37.53 -31.70 -51.10
CA ALA A 39 -36.06 -31.67 -51.13
C ALA A 39 -35.45 -30.26 -51.06
N PHE A 40 -36.22 -29.19 -51.38
CA PHE A 40 -35.67 -27.83 -51.39
C PHE A 40 -35.78 -27.09 -50.05
N ILE A 41 -36.69 -27.53 -49.17
CA ILE A 41 -36.91 -26.88 -47.86
C ILE A 41 -35.70 -27.01 -46.93
N PRO A 42 -35.02 -28.17 -46.77
CA PRO A 42 -33.85 -28.28 -45.93
C PRO A 42 -32.64 -27.53 -46.47
N ALA A 43 -32.47 -27.42 -47.80
CA ALA A 43 -31.34 -26.66 -48.37
C ALA A 43 -31.47 -25.13 -48.15
N ILE A 44 -32.69 -24.60 -48.24
CA ILE A 44 -32.95 -23.17 -47.92
C ILE A 44 -32.78 -22.89 -46.41
N LEU A 45 -33.16 -23.84 -45.56
CA LEU A 45 -32.99 -23.68 -44.09
C LEU A 45 -31.52 -23.74 -43.68
N VAL A 46 -30.73 -24.61 -44.30
CA VAL A 46 -29.26 -24.68 -44.04
C VAL A 46 -28.57 -23.43 -44.61
N MET A 47 -28.95 -22.93 -45.75
CA MET A 47 -28.39 -21.72 -46.35
C MET A 47 -28.78 -20.46 -45.54
N ALA A 48 -30.00 -20.40 -45.00
CA ALA A 48 -30.41 -19.32 -44.10
C ALA A 48 -29.68 -19.37 -42.75
N MET A 49 -29.37 -20.57 -42.22
CA MET A 49 -28.63 -20.76 -40.98
C MET A 49 -27.16 -20.41 -41.13
N THR A 50 -26.55 -20.66 -42.29
CA THR A 50 -25.15 -20.26 -42.55
C THR A 50 -24.99 -18.74 -42.71
N VAL A 51 -25.99 -18.05 -43.28
CA VAL A 51 -25.98 -16.57 -43.39
C VAL A 51 -26.23 -15.90 -42.04
N LEU A 52 -26.99 -16.53 -41.15
CA LEU A 52 -27.20 -16.01 -39.78
C LEU A 52 -25.98 -16.21 -38.87
N CYS A 53 -25.13 -17.21 -39.12
CA CYS A 53 -23.91 -17.46 -38.37
C CYS A 53 -22.74 -16.56 -38.83
N SER A 54 -22.76 -15.99 -40.01
CA SER A 54 -21.70 -15.11 -40.54
C SER A 54 -21.86 -13.64 -40.14
N SER A 55 -22.91 -13.27 -39.42
CA SER A 55 -23.22 -11.86 -39.07
C SER A 55 -22.70 -11.40 -37.71
N CYS A 56 -21.84 -12.18 -37.02
CA CYS A 56 -21.37 -11.82 -35.70
C CYS A 56 -19.83 -11.74 -35.52
N PHE A 57 -19.09 -11.60 -36.61
CA PHE A 57 -17.69 -11.22 -36.54
C PHE A 57 -17.54 -9.83 -37.18
N GLY A 58 -18.03 -8.81 -36.48
CA GLY A 58 -17.48 -7.49 -36.68
C GLY A 58 -16.15 -7.49 -35.97
N ASP A 59 -15.05 -7.14 -36.62
CA ASP A 59 -13.80 -6.89 -35.98
C ASP A 59 -14.03 -5.86 -34.86
N GLU A 60 -13.56 -6.16 -33.67
CA GLU A 60 -13.59 -5.16 -32.57
C GLU A 60 -12.81 -3.93 -33.04
N PRO A 61 -13.31 -2.71 -32.76
CA PRO A 61 -12.58 -1.51 -33.13
C PRO A 61 -11.22 -1.52 -32.48
N ASP A 62 -10.18 -1.14 -33.20
CA ASP A 62 -8.83 -1.02 -32.69
C ASP A 62 -8.78 -0.12 -31.45
N TYR A 63 -7.99 -0.52 -30.46
CA TYR A 63 -7.83 0.22 -29.23
C TYR A 63 -7.13 1.57 -29.47
N CYS A 64 -7.64 2.62 -28.83
CA CYS A 64 -7.09 3.98 -28.93
C CYS A 64 -6.11 4.33 -27.80
N GLU A 65 -5.90 3.44 -26.84
CA GLU A 65 -4.99 3.66 -25.72
C GLU A 65 -3.53 3.43 -26.13
N ALA A 66 -2.62 4.25 -25.63
CA ALA A 66 -1.20 4.24 -25.95
C ALA A 66 -0.36 4.29 -24.67
N ASP A 67 -0.59 3.34 -23.74
CA ASP A 67 0.02 3.37 -22.44
C ASP A 67 1.00 2.21 -22.21
N ILE A 68 2.02 2.50 -21.38
CA ILE A 68 2.83 1.49 -20.70
C ILE A 68 2.12 1.21 -19.36
N GLU A 69 1.75 -0.04 -19.10
CA GLU A 69 1.13 -0.48 -17.85
C GLU A 69 2.17 -0.91 -16.82
N THR A 70 3.19 -1.62 -17.28
CA THR A 70 4.33 -2.03 -16.44
C THR A 70 5.64 -1.92 -17.20
N ALA A 71 6.70 -1.63 -16.48
CA ALA A 71 8.07 -1.66 -16.97
C ALA A 71 8.91 -2.59 -16.08
N ILE A 72 9.65 -3.51 -16.69
CA ILE A 72 10.51 -4.47 -15.99
C ILE A 72 11.92 -4.35 -16.55
N LEU A 73 12.90 -4.34 -15.65
CA LEU A 73 14.31 -4.38 -16.00
C LEU A 73 14.92 -5.70 -15.56
N HIS A 74 15.19 -6.60 -16.52
CA HIS A 74 15.82 -7.89 -16.26
C HIS A 74 17.34 -7.74 -16.29
N VAL A 75 18.00 -8.19 -15.22
CA VAL A 75 19.46 -8.22 -15.10
C VAL A 75 19.92 -9.60 -14.62
N ALA A 76 21.18 -9.95 -14.92
CA ALA A 76 21.73 -11.28 -14.60
C ALA A 76 21.82 -11.53 -13.09
N ASP A 77 22.15 -10.51 -12.30
CA ASP A 77 22.22 -10.57 -10.84
C ASP A 77 21.42 -9.42 -10.22
N PRO A 78 20.11 -9.63 -10.02
CA PRO A 78 19.24 -8.58 -9.45
C PRO A 78 19.65 -8.14 -8.04
N GLY A 79 20.22 -9.04 -7.23
CA GLY A 79 20.64 -8.72 -5.86
C GLY A 79 21.87 -7.78 -5.79
N ARG A 80 22.70 -7.77 -6.83
CA ARG A 80 23.81 -6.82 -6.97
C ARG A 80 23.42 -5.53 -7.70
N PHE A 81 22.31 -5.56 -8.42
CA PHE A 81 21.89 -4.44 -9.25
C PHE A 81 20.86 -3.55 -8.58
N PHE A 82 19.88 -4.16 -7.88
CA PHE A 82 18.82 -3.45 -7.18
C PHE A 82 19.01 -3.52 -5.66
N PHE A 83 18.38 -2.61 -4.94
CA PHE A 83 18.33 -2.64 -3.48
C PHE A 83 17.31 -3.70 -2.99
N GLN A 84 16.18 -3.81 -3.68
CA GLN A 84 15.14 -4.81 -3.46
C GLN A 84 14.75 -5.45 -4.79
N MET A 85 14.31 -6.71 -4.76
CA MET A 85 13.85 -7.41 -5.97
C MET A 85 12.66 -6.71 -6.66
N THR A 86 11.82 -6.04 -5.87
CA THR A 86 10.68 -5.25 -6.36
C THR A 86 11.09 -4.04 -7.18
N ASP A 87 12.30 -3.51 -7.00
CA ASP A 87 12.78 -2.33 -7.73
C ASP A 87 12.98 -2.61 -9.22
N SER A 88 13.06 -3.89 -9.59
CA SER A 88 13.15 -4.33 -10.98
C SER A 88 11.86 -4.13 -11.79
N MET A 89 10.72 -3.87 -11.14
CA MET A 89 9.41 -3.68 -11.77
C MET A 89 8.77 -2.39 -11.31
N GLN A 90 8.25 -1.62 -12.27
CA GLN A 90 7.50 -0.39 -12.04
C GLN A 90 6.10 -0.53 -12.61
N THR A 91 5.09 -0.28 -11.78
CA THR A 91 3.71 -0.08 -12.26
C THR A 91 3.58 1.37 -12.73
N VAL A 92 3.08 1.56 -13.94
CA VAL A 92 2.97 2.88 -14.57
C VAL A 92 1.51 3.30 -14.59
N PHE A 93 1.20 4.42 -13.97
CA PHE A 93 -0.16 4.95 -13.98
C PHE A 93 -0.41 5.77 -15.26
N SER A 94 -1.66 5.85 -15.68
CA SER A 94 -2.07 6.58 -16.90
C SER A 94 -1.73 8.08 -16.86
N THR A 95 -1.37 8.64 -15.70
CA THR A 95 -0.89 10.02 -15.55
C THR A 95 0.62 10.18 -15.70
N ASP A 96 1.37 9.07 -15.64
CA ASP A 96 2.83 9.09 -15.59
C ASP A 96 3.42 9.18 -16.99
N SER A 97 4.45 9.98 -17.12
CA SER A 97 5.27 10.10 -18.35
C SER A 97 6.76 9.84 -18.08
N VAL A 98 7.12 9.53 -16.84
CA VAL A 98 8.48 9.21 -16.41
C VAL A 98 8.44 7.89 -15.64
N ILE A 99 9.31 6.96 -16.03
CA ILE A 99 9.53 5.67 -15.38
C ILE A 99 10.96 5.69 -14.85
N THR A 100 11.15 5.48 -13.55
CA THR A 100 12.48 5.53 -12.93
C THR A 100 12.80 4.23 -12.23
N PHE A 101 13.92 3.61 -12.57
CA PHE A 101 14.52 2.49 -11.84
C PHE A 101 15.67 3.03 -10.99
N ALA A 102 15.56 2.90 -9.67
CA ALA A 102 16.68 3.15 -8.75
C ALA A 102 17.55 1.90 -8.68
N VAL A 103 18.84 2.06 -8.93
CA VAL A 103 19.81 0.96 -8.93
C VAL A 103 21.00 1.30 -8.03
N ARG A 104 21.79 0.32 -7.64
CA ARG A 104 23.00 0.55 -6.84
C ARG A 104 23.99 1.43 -7.57
N GLY A 105 24.78 2.21 -6.83
CA GLY A 105 25.71 3.18 -7.38
C GLY A 105 26.80 2.59 -8.30
N ASP A 106 27.19 1.34 -8.06
CA ASP A 106 28.15 0.57 -8.85
C ASP A 106 27.54 -0.24 -9.99
N ALA A 107 26.21 -0.11 -10.21
CA ALA A 107 25.50 -0.84 -11.26
C ALA A 107 25.94 -0.37 -12.66
N ASP A 108 26.26 -1.31 -13.54
CA ASP A 108 26.54 -1.02 -14.96
C ASP A 108 25.23 -0.74 -15.71
N VAL A 109 25.01 0.53 -16.04
CA VAL A 109 23.81 1.01 -16.74
C VAL A 109 24.03 1.24 -18.25
N THR A 110 25.15 0.78 -18.81
CA THR A 110 25.53 1.04 -20.21
C THR A 110 24.82 0.15 -21.22
N ALA A 111 24.26 -0.99 -20.79
CA ALA A 111 23.63 -1.96 -21.68
C ALA A 111 22.39 -2.60 -21.02
N LEU A 112 21.30 -1.88 -20.90
CA LEU A 112 20.07 -2.34 -20.25
C LEU A 112 18.91 -2.45 -21.24
N SER A 113 18.03 -3.43 -21.02
CA SER A 113 16.94 -3.79 -21.93
C SER A 113 15.58 -3.77 -21.21
N PRO A 114 14.97 -2.60 -20.98
CA PRO A 114 13.66 -2.52 -20.34
C PRO A 114 12.58 -3.23 -21.15
N VAL A 115 11.75 -4.02 -20.49
CA VAL A 115 10.62 -4.73 -21.08
C VAL A 115 9.33 -4.08 -20.60
N PHE A 116 8.42 -3.80 -21.53
CA PHE A 116 7.17 -3.12 -21.25
C PHE A 116 5.97 -4.02 -21.50
N THR A 117 4.99 -3.96 -20.59
CA THR A 117 3.61 -4.37 -20.88
C THR A 117 2.87 -3.13 -21.38
N LEU A 118 2.27 -3.23 -22.55
CA LEU A 118 1.54 -2.14 -23.19
C LEU A 118 0.04 -2.42 -23.16
N THR A 119 -0.77 -1.37 -23.31
CA THR A 119 -2.19 -1.52 -23.62
C THR A 119 -2.41 -2.39 -24.86
N PRO A 120 -3.50 -3.16 -24.95
CA PRO A 120 -3.71 -4.14 -26.01
C PRO A 120 -3.54 -3.55 -27.43
N GLY A 121 -2.73 -4.22 -28.25
CA GLY A 121 -2.45 -3.83 -29.63
C GLY A 121 -1.54 -2.61 -29.82
N ALA A 122 -1.14 -1.92 -28.76
CA ALA A 122 -0.20 -0.80 -28.86
C ALA A 122 1.23 -1.28 -29.19
N THR A 123 1.99 -0.39 -29.82
CA THR A 123 3.42 -0.62 -30.17
C THR A 123 4.30 0.43 -29.53
N VAL A 124 5.58 0.12 -29.31
CA VAL A 124 6.55 1.04 -28.70
C VAL A 124 7.82 1.14 -29.54
N ASP A 125 8.34 2.34 -29.64
CA ASP A 125 9.61 2.65 -30.30
C ASP A 125 10.48 3.54 -29.41
N PRO A 126 11.71 3.15 -29.07
CA PRO A 126 12.41 1.89 -29.36
C PRO A 126 11.64 0.64 -28.90
N ALA A 127 11.91 -0.51 -29.54
CA ALA A 127 11.20 -1.75 -29.23
C ALA A 127 11.39 -2.18 -27.75
N SER A 128 10.33 -2.73 -27.15
CA SER A 128 10.39 -3.35 -25.81
C SER A 128 11.49 -4.43 -25.77
N GLY A 129 12.35 -4.41 -24.77
CA GLY A 129 13.50 -5.30 -24.64
C GLY A 129 14.72 -4.93 -25.51
N SER A 130 14.70 -3.81 -26.24
CA SER A 130 15.89 -3.30 -26.93
C SER A 130 16.91 -2.75 -25.93
N THR A 131 18.20 -2.96 -26.22
CA THR A 131 19.29 -2.57 -25.33
C THR A 131 19.68 -1.11 -25.55
N HIS A 132 19.83 -0.36 -24.48
CA HIS A 132 20.20 1.05 -24.48
C HIS A 132 21.22 1.36 -23.38
N ASP A 133 21.96 2.44 -23.60
CA ASP A 133 22.88 3.03 -22.63
C ASP A 133 22.16 4.14 -21.84
N PHE A 134 22.05 3.95 -20.54
CA PHE A 134 21.43 4.88 -19.61
C PHE A 134 22.45 5.75 -18.84
N SER A 135 23.74 5.58 -19.07
CA SER A 135 24.80 6.37 -18.40
C SER A 135 24.77 7.84 -18.80
N HIS A 136 24.18 8.16 -19.96
CA HIS A 136 24.05 9.53 -20.49
C HIS A 136 22.69 10.17 -20.23
N GLY A 137 21.82 9.53 -19.47
CA GLY A 137 20.49 10.03 -19.09
C GLY A 137 19.33 9.17 -19.60
N PRO A 138 18.09 9.69 -19.49
CA PRO A 138 16.91 8.92 -19.80
C PRO A 138 16.76 8.64 -21.29
N VAL A 139 16.26 7.44 -21.61
CA VAL A 139 15.84 7.04 -22.95
C VAL A 139 14.36 7.32 -23.12
N THR A 140 13.99 7.93 -24.26
CA THR A 140 12.59 8.25 -24.57
C THR A 140 11.99 7.16 -25.44
N TYR A 141 10.87 6.61 -24.99
CA TYR A 141 10.05 5.63 -25.70
C TYR A 141 8.75 6.29 -26.14
N THR A 142 8.33 6.00 -27.36
CA THR A 142 7.05 6.48 -27.93
C THR A 142 6.12 5.30 -28.11
N VAL A 143 5.02 5.28 -27.38
CA VAL A 143 3.97 4.28 -27.53
C VAL A 143 2.94 4.80 -28.51
N THR A 144 2.53 3.94 -29.46
CA THR A 144 1.49 4.23 -30.47
C THR A 144 0.33 3.27 -30.27
N SER A 145 -0.90 3.79 -30.21
CA SER A 145 -2.12 2.99 -30.07
C SER A 145 -2.31 2.02 -31.25
N GLN A 146 -3.14 0.99 -31.06
CA GLN A 146 -3.45 0.02 -32.12
C GLN A 146 -4.05 0.69 -33.36
N ASP A 147 -4.90 1.70 -33.19
CA ASP A 147 -5.51 2.45 -34.27
C ASP A 147 -4.58 3.47 -34.95
N GLY A 148 -3.34 3.61 -34.44
CA GLY A 148 -2.28 4.48 -34.96
C GLY A 148 -2.51 5.98 -34.79
N LYS A 149 -3.60 6.40 -34.11
CA LYS A 149 -3.99 7.81 -34.02
C LYS A 149 -3.42 8.53 -32.80
N TRP A 150 -3.07 7.80 -31.76
CA TRP A 150 -2.59 8.36 -30.50
C TRP A 150 -1.17 7.93 -30.22
N GLN A 151 -0.37 8.87 -29.74
CA GLN A 151 1.02 8.62 -29.33
C GLN A 151 1.27 9.24 -27.98
N ARG A 152 2.00 8.49 -27.14
CA ARG A 152 2.46 8.94 -25.84
C ARG A 152 3.94 8.70 -25.65
N ARG A 153 4.63 9.66 -25.05
CA ARG A 153 6.08 9.57 -24.80
C ARG A 153 6.34 9.31 -23.33
N TYR A 154 7.19 8.34 -23.07
CA TYR A 154 7.69 7.97 -21.76
C TYR A 154 9.19 8.17 -21.69
N ARG A 155 9.66 8.81 -20.63
CA ARG A 155 11.08 8.93 -20.33
C ARG A 155 11.43 7.84 -19.32
N VAL A 156 12.18 6.82 -19.76
CA VAL A 156 12.70 5.77 -18.89
C VAL A 156 14.06 6.22 -18.38
N ASN A 157 14.20 6.23 -17.08
CA ASN A 157 15.39 6.67 -16.37
C ASN A 157 15.93 5.52 -15.50
N VAL A 158 17.24 5.28 -15.54
CA VAL A 158 17.91 4.37 -14.62
C VAL A 158 18.91 5.20 -13.83
N VAL A 159 18.67 5.32 -12.53
CA VAL A 159 19.44 6.22 -11.66
C VAL A 159 20.32 5.40 -10.73
N PRO A 160 21.62 5.35 -10.97
CA PRO A 160 22.57 4.84 -9.98
C PRO A 160 22.47 5.68 -8.70
N THR A 161 22.19 5.03 -7.60
CA THR A 161 22.06 5.67 -6.29
C THR A 161 23.09 5.05 -5.37
N VAL A 162 23.87 5.87 -4.73
CA VAL A 162 24.86 5.41 -3.73
C VAL A 162 24.11 5.24 -2.41
N ILE A 163 23.47 4.07 -2.23
CA ILE A 163 22.94 3.65 -0.93
C ILE A 163 23.57 2.32 -0.65
N THR A 164 24.44 2.23 0.33
CA THR A 164 25.01 0.95 0.77
C THR A 164 23.94 0.17 1.53
N VAL A 165 23.83 -1.14 1.27
CA VAL A 165 22.82 -2.05 1.90
C VAL A 165 23.02 -2.17 3.41
N ALA A 166 24.19 -1.82 3.90
CA ALA A 166 24.52 -1.75 5.33
C ALA A 166 23.67 -0.69 6.07
N ASP A 167 23.09 0.26 5.36
CA ASP A 167 22.38 1.42 5.91
C ASP A 167 20.85 1.21 5.96
N THR A 168 20.36 0.02 5.68
CA THR A 168 18.93 -0.29 5.72
C THR A 168 18.56 -1.04 6.98
N LEU A 169 17.78 -0.42 7.85
CA LEU A 169 17.15 -1.10 8.98
C LEU A 169 15.89 -1.83 8.51
N CYS A 170 15.82 -3.13 8.86
CA CYS A 170 14.76 -4.02 8.44
C CYS A 170 13.89 -4.44 9.63
N PHE A 171 12.56 -4.28 9.51
CA PHE A 171 11.59 -4.71 10.51
C PHE A 171 10.57 -5.61 9.84
N ASP A 172 10.76 -6.93 10.01
CA ASP A 172 9.97 -7.97 9.31
C ASP A 172 8.84 -8.55 10.16
N PHE A 173 8.75 -8.18 11.45
CA PHE A 173 7.73 -8.63 12.42
C PHE A 173 7.64 -10.15 12.64
N GLU A 174 8.66 -10.90 12.24
CA GLU A 174 8.72 -12.36 12.41
C GLU A 174 8.98 -12.79 13.86
N HIS A 175 9.62 -11.91 14.64
CA HIS A 175 10.01 -12.22 16.00
C HIS A 175 9.04 -11.60 17.00
N TYR A 176 8.07 -12.40 17.47
CA TYR A 176 7.10 -12.00 18.48
C TYR A 176 6.83 -13.16 19.45
N GLU A 177 6.53 -12.81 20.68
CA GLU A 177 6.21 -13.75 21.75
C GLU A 177 5.10 -13.20 22.64
N LEU A 178 4.45 -14.08 23.42
CA LEU A 178 3.55 -13.65 24.47
C LEU A 178 4.33 -12.97 25.59
N GLU A 179 3.73 -11.93 26.21
CA GLU A 179 4.36 -11.25 27.34
C GLU A 179 4.73 -12.26 28.44
N PRO A 180 5.89 -12.11 29.09
CA PRO A 180 6.49 -13.18 29.90
C PRO A 180 5.77 -13.44 31.23
N GLU A 181 5.02 -12.46 31.77
CA GLU A 181 4.42 -12.61 33.10
C GLU A 181 3.19 -13.53 33.10
N LYS A 182 2.26 -13.33 32.16
CA LYS A 182 0.95 -14.00 32.15
C LYS A 182 0.48 -14.45 30.76
N GLY A 183 1.26 -14.21 29.72
CA GLY A 183 0.93 -14.59 28.36
C GLY A 183 -0.34 -13.94 27.82
N ARG A 184 -0.61 -12.67 28.16
CA ARG A 184 -1.90 -12.02 27.88
C ARG A 184 -1.99 -11.39 26.50
N TYR A 185 -0.86 -10.86 25.99
CA TYR A 185 -0.76 -10.19 24.69
C TYR A 185 0.59 -10.46 24.06
N TYR A 186 0.73 -10.13 22.80
CA TYR A 186 1.98 -10.31 22.06
C TYR A 186 2.88 -9.08 22.16
N MET A 187 4.19 -9.32 22.16
CA MET A 187 5.28 -8.35 22.11
C MET A 187 6.16 -8.68 20.92
N TRP A 188 6.65 -7.68 20.20
CA TRP A 188 7.54 -7.83 19.05
C TRP A 188 8.93 -7.34 19.39
N TYR A 189 9.91 -8.03 18.82
CA TYR A 189 11.32 -7.73 18.99
C TYR A 189 11.90 -7.31 17.64
N TYR A 190 12.90 -6.41 17.67
CA TYR A 190 13.67 -6.01 16.52
C TYR A 190 15.17 -6.09 16.82
N THR A 191 15.99 -6.17 15.76
CA THR A 191 17.45 -6.17 15.86
C THR A 191 17.96 -4.91 15.16
N LEU A 192 18.83 -4.18 15.83
CA LEU A 192 19.56 -3.06 15.28
C LEU A 192 21.03 -3.45 15.07
N PRO A 193 21.76 -2.82 14.13
CA PRO A 193 23.19 -3.07 13.93
C PRO A 193 24.07 -2.57 15.08
N TYR A 194 23.49 -1.95 16.09
CA TYR A 194 24.15 -1.43 17.29
C TYR A 194 23.37 -1.84 18.56
N GLU A 195 24.03 -1.76 19.71
CA GLU A 195 23.38 -2.01 21.00
C GLU A 195 22.35 -0.92 21.30
N SER A 196 21.13 -1.35 21.61
CA SER A 196 20.03 -0.47 22.02
C SER A 196 19.55 -0.86 23.42
N PRO A 197 19.22 0.10 24.29
CA PRO A 197 18.67 -0.18 25.62
C PRO A 197 17.28 -0.84 25.54
N ASN A 198 16.61 -0.73 24.42
CA ASN A 198 15.32 -1.35 24.14
C ASN A 198 15.34 -1.97 22.73
N ASN A 199 14.96 -3.23 22.64
CA ASN A 199 14.85 -3.99 21.40
C ASN A 199 13.42 -4.47 21.14
N THR A 200 12.44 -3.88 21.80
CA THR A 200 11.02 -4.22 21.67
C THR A 200 10.23 -3.05 21.10
N TRP A 201 9.29 -3.38 20.21
CA TRP A 201 8.28 -2.41 19.80
C TRP A 201 7.33 -2.10 20.96
N ALA A 202 7.06 -0.84 21.17
CA ALA A 202 6.04 -0.40 22.12
C ALA A 202 4.64 -0.50 21.46
N THR A 203 3.66 -0.88 22.27
CA THR A 203 2.24 -0.94 21.91
C THR A 203 1.38 -0.49 23.08
N ALA A 204 0.12 -0.11 22.83
CA ALA A 204 -0.85 0.15 23.89
C ALA A 204 -1.53 -1.13 24.44
N ASN A 205 -1.06 -2.33 24.08
CA ASN A 205 -1.64 -3.59 24.56
C ASN A 205 -1.63 -3.67 26.08
N ASP A 206 -0.55 -3.23 26.73
CA ASP A 206 -0.48 -3.23 28.20
C ASP A 206 -1.52 -2.28 28.83
N GLY A 207 -1.79 -1.14 28.19
CA GLY A 207 -2.86 -0.23 28.61
C GLY A 207 -4.27 -0.84 28.38
N PHE A 208 -4.49 -1.53 27.27
CA PHE A 208 -5.75 -2.23 26.98
C PHE A 208 -6.08 -3.31 28.01
N ARG A 209 -5.08 -3.99 28.53
CA ARG A 209 -5.20 -4.97 29.61
C ARG A 209 -5.92 -4.43 30.85
N ILE A 210 -5.79 -3.13 31.15
CA ILE A 210 -6.45 -2.52 32.32
C ILE A 210 -7.97 -2.56 32.15
N SER A 211 -8.48 -2.29 30.96
CA SER A 211 -9.90 -2.23 30.67
C SER A 211 -10.49 -3.59 30.31
N MET A 212 -9.69 -4.48 29.70
CA MET A 212 -10.12 -5.77 29.15
C MET A 212 -9.25 -6.91 29.70
N SER A 213 -9.19 -7.04 31.01
CA SER A 213 -8.29 -7.99 31.72
C SER A 213 -8.56 -9.49 31.40
N SER A 214 -9.74 -9.84 30.87
CA SER A 214 -10.10 -11.21 30.47
C SER A 214 -9.99 -11.46 28.95
N ALA A 215 -9.56 -10.48 28.18
CA ALA A 215 -9.36 -10.61 26.74
C ALA A 215 -8.30 -11.69 26.44
N LYS A 216 -8.54 -12.48 25.39
CA LYS A 216 -7.52 -13.41 24.87
C LYS A 216 -6.47 -12.64 24.09
N ALA A 217 -5.27 -13.19 23.93
CA ALA A 217 -4.16 -12.52 23.26
C ALA A 217 -4.50 -11.99 21.85
N MET A 218 -5.30 -12.73 21.08
CA MET A 218 -5.77 -12.34 19.75
C MET A 218 -6.91 -11.30 19.74
N ASP A 219 -7.49 -10.98 20.88
CA ASP A 219 -8.52 -9.94 21.00
C ASP A 219 -7.92 -8.55 21.32
N TYR A 220 -6.62 -8.48 21.55
CA TYR A 220 -5.90 -7.22 21.80
C TYR A 220 -5.82 -6.35 20.56
N PRO A 221 -5.61 -5.04 20.73
CA PRO A 221 -5.51 -4.10 19.61
C PRO A 221 -4.35 -4.39 18.64
N THR A 222 -3.20 -4.90 19.13
CA THR A 222 -2.04 -5.25 18.32
C THR A 222 -1.80 -6.74 18.41
N THR A 223 -1.86 -7.44 17.28
CA THR A 223 -1.81 -8.91 17.19
C THR A 223 -0.95 -9.35 16.00
N PRO A 224 -0.35 -10.55 16.02
CA PRO A 224 0.30 -11.10 14.83
C PRO A 224 -0.72 -11.50 13.76
N LEU A 225 -0.26 -11.52 12.52
CA LEU A 225 -0.93 -12.06 11.36
C LEU A 225 0.02 -13.09 10.72
N GLU A 226 -0.28 -14.40 10.88
CA GLU A 226 0.59 -15.50 10.44
C GLU A 226 0.84 -15.53 8.92
N ASN A 227 -0.10 -15.01 8.11
CA ASN A 227 0.02 -14.91 6.67
C ASN A 227 0.09 -13.44 6.27
N GLY A 228 1.26 -12.85 6.44
CA GLY A 228 1.59 -11.49 6.06
C GLY A 228 1.81 -11.32 4.55
N PHE A 229 2.51 -10.27 4.18
CA PHE A 229 3.01 -10.11 2.81
C PHE A 229 4.10 -11.16 2.50
N ASP A 230 5.01 -11.37 3.44
CA ASP A 230 6.06 -12.40 3.37
C ASP A 230 6.37 -12.89 4.79
N GLY A 231 5.86 -14.06 5.16
CA GLY A 231 5.93 -14.59 6.53
C GLY A 231 4.86 -13.99 7.42
N SER A 232 5.22 -13.58 8.62
CA SER A 232 4.34 -12.96 9.61
C SER A 232 4.31 -11.45 9.46
N ALA A 233 3.17 -10.85 9.76
CA ALA A 233 2.98 -9.41 9.80
C ALA A 233 2.42 -8.96 11.16
N VAL A 234 2.38 -7.67 11.42
CA VAL A 234 1.64 -7.11 12.56
C VAL A 234 0.30 -6.54 12.10
N CYS A 235 -0.73 -6.80 12.88
CA CYS A 235 -2.09 -6.34 12.65
C CYS A 235 -2.57 -5.46 13.79
N LEU A 236 -2.96 -4.25 13.47
CA LEU A 236 -3.42 -3.22 14.38
C LEU A 236 -4.93 -3.05 14.19
N THR A 237 -5.72 -3.23 15.24
CA THR A 237 -7.17 -3.14 15.16
C THR A 237 -7.71 -2.21 16.24
N THR A 238 -8.55 -1.27 15.88
CA THR A 238 -9.25 -0.42 16.83
C THR A 238 -10.31 -1.24 17.55
N ARG A 239 -10.19 -1.40 18.86
CA ARG A 239 -11.03 -2.23 19.71
C ARG A 239 -11.88 -1.40 20.68
N SER A 240 -13.02 -1.96 21.07
CA SER A 240 -13.78 -1.43 22.22
C SER A 240 -13.06 -1.78 23.52
N THR A 241 -13.02 -0.83 24.44
CA THR A 241 -12.44 -1.01 25.80
C THR A 241 -13.46 -1.53 26.81
N GLY A 242 -14.66 -1.87 26.36
CA GLY A 242 -15.73 -2.41 27.19
C GLY A 242 -16.28 -1.43 28.23
N PRO A 243 -17.09 -1.92 29.18
CA PRO A 243 -17.79 -1.05 30.13
C PRO A 243 -16.85 -0.23 31.03
N PHE A 244 -15.70 -0.79 31.42
CA PHE A 244 -14.74 -0.06 32.24
C PHE A 244 -14.13 1.13 31.48
N GLY A 245 -13.74 0.94 30.21
CA GLY A 245 -13.24 2.03 29.38
C GLY A 245 -14.29 3.08 29.10
N VAL A 246 -15.55 2.68 28.89
CA VAL A 246 -16.68 3.62 28.76
C VAL A 246 -16.82 4.50 30.01
N MET A 247 -16.74 3.91 31.21
CA MET A 247 -16.83 4.61 32.47
C MET A 247 -15.64 5.58 32.68
N ALA A 248 -14.46 5.23 32.14
CA ALA A 248 -13.27 6.07 32.20
C ALA A 248 -13.18 7.08 31.03
N ASN A 249 -14.22 7.22 30.19
CA ASN A 249 -14.24 8.01 28.95
C ASN A 249 -13.14 7.65 27.95
N LYS A 250 -12.72 6.37 27.94
CA LYS A 250 -11.71 5.81 27.03
C LYS A 250 -12.34 4.65 26.25
N ARG A 251 -13.34 4.95 25.39
CA ARG A 251 -14.29 3.98 24.81
C ARG A 251 -13.68 3.05 23.78
N LEU A 252 -12.61 3.49 23.12
CA LEU A 252 -11.88 2.68 22.15
C LEU A 252 -10.37 2.72 22.47
N ALA A 253 -9.68 1.73 21.98
CA ALA A 253 -8.23 1.65 21.91
C ALA A 253 -7.84 1.37 20.46
N ALA A 254 -7.19 2.32 19.81
CA ALA A 254 -6.57 2.09 18.51
C ALA A 254 -5.43 1.07 18.66
N GLY A 255 -5.37 0.11 17.75
CA GLY A 255 -4.17 -0.70 17.60
C GLY A 255 -3.03 0.20 17.17
N ASN A 256 -1.92 0.14 17.88
CA ASN A 256 -0.74 0.92 17.58
C ASN A 256 0.55 0.12 17.80
N MET A 257 1.59 0.55 17.14
CA MET A 257 2.94 0.03 17.30
C MET A 257 3.94 1.15 16.96
N TYR A 258 4.95 1.33 17.78
CA TYR A 258 5.93 2.40 17.55
C TYR A 258 7.29 2.08 18.20
N LEU A 259 8.33 2.71 17.68
CA LEU A 259 9.64 2.73 18.33
C LEU A 259 9.61 3.72 19.50
N GLY A 260 9.89 3.22 20.70
CA GLY A 260 9.80 3.99 21.93
C GLY A 260 9.40 3.12 23.14
N THR A 261 8.73 3.73 24.12
CA THR A 261 8.26 3.03 25.34
C THR A 261 6.85 3.47 25.73
N PHE A 262 6.13 2.59 26.43
CA PHE A 262 4.82 2.89 26.99
C PHE A 262 4.86 2.80 28.52
N ASP A 263 4.55 3.91 29.21
CA ASP A 263 4.49 3.95 30.66
C ASP A 263 3.07 3.71 31.17
N ILE A 264 2.78 2.47 31.54
CA ILE A 264 1.46 2.08 32.04
C ILE A 264 1.07 2.78 33.34
N LYS A 265 2.05 3.24 34.15
CA LYS A 265 1.76 3.85 35.46
C LYS A 265 1.04 5.18 35.33
N ILE A 266 1.36 5.93 34.28
CA ILE A 266 0.73 7.24 34.01
C ILE A 266 -0.39 7.15 32.98
N ALA A 267 -0.60 6.04 32.30
CA ALA A 267 -1.56 5.89 31.22
C ALA A 267 -3.02 6.21 31.61
N MET A 268 -3.40 6.04 32.87
CA MET A 268 -4.73 6.35 33.36
C MET A 268 -4.92 7.85 33.61
N SER A 269 -3.90 8.53 34.11
CA SER A 269 -3.94 9.96 34.47
C SER A 269 -3.55 10.87 33.32
N ASP A 270 -2.57 10.46 32.52
CA ASP A 270 -2.00 11.22 31.41
C ASP A 270 -1.63 10.28 30.26
N HIS A 271 -2.62 9.90 29.47
CA HIS A 271 -2.47 8.92 28.42
C HIS A 271 -1.58 9.40 27.24
N LEU A 272 -1.52 10.71 26.99
CA LEU A 272 -0.69 11.26 25.94
C LEU A 272 0.78 11.20 26.30
N HIS A 273 1.15 11.47 27.53
CA HIS A 273 2.53 11.35 28.02
C HIS A 273 2.93 9.92 28.42
N ALA A 274 1.96 8.99 28.50
CA ALA A 274 2.27 7.57 28.66
C ALA A 274 3.01 6.99 27.45
N THR A 275 2.81 7.56 26.26
CA THR A 275 3.48 7.19 25.03
C THR A 275 4.72 8.05 24.83
N ARG A 276 5.88 7.44 25.00
CA ARG A 276 7.19 8.08 24.82
C ARG A 276 7.75 7.59 23.49
N PHE A 277 7.83 8.48 22.50
CA PHE A 277 8.28 8.15 21.15
C PHE A 277 9.79 8.33 21.02
N GLY A 278 10.41 7.38 20.33
CA GLY A 278 11.79 7.44 19.85
C GLY A 278 12.74 6.50 20.56
N ILE A 279 13.71 6.07 19.80
CA ILE A 279 14.91 5.36 20.25
C ILE A 279 16.13 6.18 19.79
N PRO A 280 17.26 6.14 20.49
CA PRO A 280 18.50 6.79 20.02
C PRO A 280 18.85 6.34 18.61
N PHE A 281 19.27 7.27 17.76
CA PHE A 281 19.53 7.02 16.35
C PHE A 281 20.67 7.91 15.85
N ALA A 282 21.67 7.30 15.17
CA ALA A 282 22.89 7.97 14.77
C ALA A 282 23.12 7.98 13.24
N ASP A 283 22.11 7.60 12.44
CA ASP A 283 22.18 7.66 11.01
C ASP A 283 21.21 8.72 10.46
N ARG A 284 21.39 9.12 9.19
CA ARG A 284 20.54 10.10 8.52
C ARG A 284 19.45 9.37 7.73
N PRO A 285 18.16 9.38 8.15
CA PRO A 285 17.11 8.67 7.44
C PRO A 285 16.74 9.37 6.12
N ASP A 286 16.74 8.64 4.99
CA ASP A 286 16.37 9.12 3.66
C ASP A 286 14.93 8.76 3.32
N SER A 287 14.59 7.48 3.42
CA SER A 287 13.27 7.00 3.04
C SER A 287 12.75 5.89 3.94
N PHE A 288 11.42 5.81 4.01
CA PHE A 288 10.67 4.90 4.84
C PHE A 288 9.68 4.11 3.96
N THR A 289 9.84 2.79 3.91
CA THR A 289 9.09 1.92 3.01
C THR A 289 8.48 0.73 3.74
N GLY A 290 7.53 0.04 3.09
CA GLY A 290 6.93 -1.19 3.58
C GLY A 290 5.68 -1.55 2.81
N TYR A 291 4.90 -2.50 3.33
CA TYR A 291 3.63 -2.96 2.76
C TYR A 291 2.52 -2.89 3.79
N TYR A 292 1.33 -2.49 3.37
CA TYR A 292 0.17 -2.42 4.24
C TYR A 292 -1.11 -2.95 3.58
N THR A 293 -2.08 -3.34 4.43
CA THR A 293 -3.50 -3.41 4.11
C THR A 293 -4.26 -2.56 5.11
N TYR A 294 -5.35 -1.92 4.69
CA TYR A 294 -6.17 -1.11 5.58
C TYR A 294 -7.65 -1.25 5.28
N GLU A 295 -8.42 -1.57 6.30
CA GLU A 295 -9.88 -1.65 6.27
C GLU A 295 -10.44 -0.72 7.36
N PRO A 296 -11.10 0.40 7.01
CA PRO A 296 -11.73 1.27 8.00
C PRO A 296 -12.97 0.60 8.59
N GLY A 297 -13.21 0.80 9.89
CA GLY A 297 -14.43 0.38 10.56
C GLY A 297 -15.65 1.17 10.03
N GLU A 298 -16.84 0.63 10.26
CA GLU A 298 -18.08 1.16 9.67
C GLU A 298 -18.45 2.55 10.19
N LYS A 299 -18.23 2.82 11.48
CA LYS A 299 -18.73 4.02 12.17
C LYS A 299 -17.64 4.70 12.97
N VAL A 300 -17.28 5.90 12.57
CA VAL A 300 -16.40 6.76 13.36
C VAL A 300 -17.16 7.33 14.52
N GLN A 301 -16.62 7.19 15.73
CA GLN A 301 -17.15 7.80 16.94
C GLN A 301 -16.18 8.81 17.53
N ASP A 302 -16.72 9.84 18.18
CA ASP A 302 -15.95 10.80 18.94
C ASP A 302 -15.55 10.26 20.33
N PHE A 303 -14.86 11.08 21.10
CA PHE A 303 -14.48 10.79 22.49
C PHE A 303 -15.67 10.40 23.39
N TYR A 304 -16.85 10.97 23.14
CA TYR A 304 -18.07 10.70 23.92
C TYR A 304 -18.81 9.45 23.44
N GLY A 305 -18.42 8.89 22.30
CA GLY A 305 -19.07 7.73 21.67
C GLY A 305 -20.19 8.10 20.71
N ASN A 306 -20.32 9.39 20.34
CA ASN A 306 -21.28 9.81 19.32
C ASN A 306 -20.73 9.50 17.93
N GLU A 307 -21.60 9.02 17.04
CA GLU A 307 -21.22 8.79 15.65
C GLU A 307 -20.95 10.12 14.93
N ILE A 308 -19.79 10.21 14.27
CA ILE A 308 -19.44 11.32 13.37
C ILE A 308 -19.91 10.95 11.97
N VAL A 309 -21.14 11.35 11.64
CA VAL A 309 -21.77 10.98 10.37
C VAL A 309 -20.99 11.51 9.17
N GLY A 310 -20.79 10.65 8.17
CA GLY A 310 -20.10 10.98 6.91
C GLY A 310 -18.57 10.99 6.99
N ARG A 311 -17.99 10.67 8.16
CA ARG A 311 -16.54 10.50 8.31
C ARG A 311 -16.16 9.03 8.16
N THR A 312 -15.13 8.76 7.35
CA THR A 312 -14.44 7.47 7.30
C THR A 312 -13.18 7.55 8.16
N ASP A 313 -12.86 6.51 8.89
CA ASP A 313 -11.62 6.44 9.67
C ASP A 313 -10.41 6.33 8.75
N SER A 314 -9.26 6.75 9.25
CA SER A 314 -7.97 6.64 8.55
C SER A 314 -6.91 6.11 9.50
N ALA A 315 -6.04 5.27 8.99
CA ALA A 315 -4.84 4.84 9.70
C ALA A 315 -3.74 5.92 9.67
N SER A 316 -2.69 5.70 10.46
CA SER A 316 -1.46 6.49 10.42
C SER A 316 -0.26 5.58 10.17
N ILE A 317 0.61 5.99 9.24
CA ILE A 317 1.92 5.40 8.95
C ILE A 317 2.90 6.55 8.78
N TYR A 318 3.83 6.72 9.73
CA TYR A 318 4.82 7.78 9.66
C TYR A 318 6.08 7.45 10.47
N ALA A 319 7.15 8.18 10.17
CA ALA A 319 8.39 8.17 10.94
C ALA A 319 8.83 9.61 11.22
N VAL A 320 9.42 9.84 12.40
CA VAL A 320 9.90 11.15 12.85
C VAL A 320 11.31 11.03 13.36
N PHE A 321 12.18 11.89 12.85
CA PHE A 321 13.56 12.07 13.30
C PHE A 321 13.68 13.41 13.98
N TYR A 322 14.20 13.43 15.22
CA TYR A 322 14.18 14.62 16.06
C TYR A 322 15.43 14.71 16.98
N ARG A 323 15.76 15.93 17.42
CA ARG A 323 16.80 16.14 18.42
C ARG A 323 16.32 15.67 19.78
N ASN A 324 17.09 14.83 20.44
CA ASN A 324 16.74 14.25 21.75
C ASN A 324 17.33 15.02 22.94
N HIS A 325 18.01 16.15 22.69
CA HIS A 325 18.47 17.08 23.72
C HIS A 325 18.23 18.53 23.27
N ASP A 326 17.98 19.41 24.23
CA ASP A 326 17.95 20.85 23.99
C ASP A 326 19.36 21.49 24.04
N ALA A 327 19.43 22.78 23.81
CA ALA A 327 20.71 23.52 23.84
C ALA A 327 21.39 23.56 25.25
N ALA A 328 20.66 23.25 26.30
CA ALA A 328 21.16 23.14 27.65
C ALA A 328 21.57 21.70 28.05
N GLY A 329 21.37 20.73 27.13
CA GLY A 329 21.66 19.32 27.35
C GLY A 329 20.55 18.56 28.09
N ASN A 330 19.36 19.12 28.23
CA ASN A 330 18.24 18.41 28.81
C ASN A 330 17.63 17.43 27.81
N GLU A 331 17.27 16.24 28.29
CA GLU A 331 16.60 15.22 27.44
C GLU A 331 15.26 15.72 26.91
N ILE A 332 15.06 15.56 25.61
CA ILE A 332 13.80 15.81 24.90
C ILE A 332 13.21 14.47 24.48
N CYS A 333 11.93 14.28 24.83
CA CYS A 333 11.13 13.15 24.40
C CYS A 333 9.87 13.67 23.68
N LEU A 334 9.46 13.01 22.60
CA LEU A 334 8.18 13.28 21.96
C LEU A 334 7.09 12.42 22.58
N TYR A 335 5.89 12.99 22.68
CA TYR A 335 4.72 12.39 23.32
C TYR A 335 3.52 12.38 22.36
N GLY A 336 2.41 11.80 22.79
CA GLY A 336 1.20 11.68 21.99
C GLY A 336 0.59 13.01 21.50
N ASP A 337 0.84 14.10 22.20
CA ASP A 337 0.35 15.45 21.89
C ASP A 337 1.29 16.24 20.96
N ASN A 338 2.56 15.85 20.85
CA ASN A 338 3.55 16.68 20.14
C ASN A 338 4.42 15.93 19.12
N VAL A 339 4.21 14.65 18.91
CA VAL A 339 5.04 13.80 18.01
C VAL A 339 5.13 14.30 16.57
N LEU A 340 4.16 15.06 16.09
CA LEU A 340 4.14 15.67 14.75
C LEU A 340 4.22 17.21 14.76
N SER A 341 4.30 17.83 15.94
CA SER A 341 4.26 19.30 16.07
C SER A 341 5.40 19.92 16.86
N SER A 342 6.24 19.09 17.50
CA SER A 342 7.36 19.57 18.32
C SER A 342 8.36 20.38 17.51
N GLU A 343 8.88 21.44 18.12
CA GLU A 343 9.98 22.22 17.54
C GLU A 343 11.30 21.44 17.43
N TYR A 344 11.45 20.31 18.11
CA TYR A 344 12.67 19.48 18.05
C TYR A 344 12.68 18.54 16.85
N ILE A 345 11.61 18.46 16.07
CA ILE A 345 11.54 17.64 14.86
C ILE A 345 12.53 18.18 13.82
N VAL A 346 13.31 17.27 13.24
CA VAL A 346 14.32 17.55 12.20
C VAL A 346 13.83 17.05 10.84
N ALA A 347 13.28 15.84 10.79
CA ALA A 347 12.72 15.31 9.55
C ALA A 347 11.49 14.43 9.81
N VAL A 348 10.58 14.38 8.84
CA VAL A 348 9.35 13.58 8.90
C VAL A 348 9.14 12.84 7.58
N ALA A 349 8.88 11.54 7.66
CA ALA A 349 8.32 10.75 6.59
C ALA A 349 6.89 10.36 6.96
N ASN A 350 5.89 10.94 6.30
CA ASN A 350 4.48 10.72 6.61
C ASN A 350 3.73 10.32 5.34
N LEU A 351 3.11 9.13 5.34
CA LEU A 351 2.30 8.65 4.22
C LEU A 351 1.04 9.51 4.01
N GLY A 352 0.62 10.26 5.03
CA GLY A 352 -0.59 11.05 4.96
C GLY A 352 -1.85 10.18 5.00
N TYR A 353 -2.72 10.32 4.00
CA TYR A 353 -3.94 9.52 3.92
C TYR A 353 -3.62 8.08 3.51
N VAL A 354 -3.92 7.13 4.41
CA VAL A 354 -3.78 5.70 4.14
C VAL A 354 -5.02 5.22 3.38
N THR A 355 -4.85 4.91 2.10
CA THR A 355 -5.95 4.47 1.23
C THR A 355 -6.46 3.08 1.66
N PRO A 356 -7.78 2.90 1.85
CA PRO A 356 -8.34 1.57 2.13
C PRO A 356 -8.04 0.57 1.01
N THR A 357 -7.49 -0.58 1.39
CA THR A 357 -7.15 -1.67 0.47
C THR A 357 -7.12 -3.01 1.20
N SER A 358 -7.68 -4.03 0.57
CA SER A 358 -7.59 -5.43 1.03
C SER A 358 -6.36 -6.16 0.48
N GLN A 359 -5.63 -5.54 -0.45
CA GLN A 359 -4.41 -6.10 -1.02
C GLN A 359 -3.18 -5.43 -0.40
N TRP A 360 -2.11 -6.20 -0.22
CA TRP A 360 -0.84 -5.66 0.23
C TRP A 360 -0.34 -4.59 -0.75
N THR A 361 -0.30 -3.37 -0.27
CA THR A 361 0.04 -2.18 -1.05
C THR A 361 1.37 -1.62 -0.55
N PRO A 362 2.36 -1.41 -1.41
CA PRO A 362 3.63 -0.82 -1.01
C PRO A 362 3.47 0.67 -0.70
N TRP A 363 4.30 1.18 0.22
CA TRP A 363 4.55 2.62 0.35
C TRP A 363 6.04 2.89 0.28
N ASN A 364 6.37 4.09 -0.20
CA ASN A 364 7.71 4.66 -0.15
C ASN A 364 7.59 6.16 0.08
N VAL A 365 8.04 6.62 1.24
CA VAL A 365 7.97 8.03 1.63
C VAL A 365 9.36 8.52 1.97
N LYS A 366 9.81 9.59 1.32
CA LYS A 366 11.05 10.27 1.64
C LYS A 366 10.90 11.12 2.90
N PHE A 367 11.96 11.17 3.71
CA PHE A 367 12.00 12.12 4.81
C PHE A 367 12.09 13.55 4.30
N GLN A 368 11.15 14.38 4.74
CA GLN A 368 11.18 15.82 4.52
C GLN A 368 11.94 16.47 5.66
N TYR A 369 13.14 16.96 5.38
CA TYR A 369 13.96 17.66 6.35
C TYR A 369 13.44 19.08 6.56
N LEU A 370 13.12 19.40 7.80
CA LEU A 370 12.67 20.72 8.26
C LEU A 370 13.82 21.55 8.81
N LYS A 371 14.92 20.87 9.21
CA LYS A 371 16.12 21.46 9.78
C LYS A 371 17.35 20.72 9.27
N GLU A 372 18.49 21.40 9.28
CA GLU A 372 19.78 20.78 9.02
C GLU A 372 20.17 19.82 10.16
N VAL A 373 20.85 18.76 9.80
CA VAL A 373 21.43 17.78 10.73
C VAL A 373 22.81 18.26 11.13
N ASP A 374 23.08 18.25 12.39
CA ASP A 374 24.40 18.50 12.96
C ASP A 374 25.13 17.15 13.08
N GLU A 375 26.15 16.95 12.23
CA GLU A 375 26.88 15.68 12.12
C GLU A 375 27.64 15.32 13.42
N GLU A 376 28.12 16.32 14.18
CA GLU A 376 28.76 16.07 15.46
C GLU A 376 27.75 15.53 16.49
N GLN A 377 26.57 16.14 16.57
CA GLN A 377 25.49 15.67 17.43
C GLN A 377 24.97 14.30 16.96
N LEU A 378 24.88 14.07 15.64
CA LEU A 378 24.47 12.79 15.10
C LEU A 378 25.41 11.66 15.55
N SER A 379 26.70 11.85 15.41
CA SER A 379 27.73 10.89 15.85
C SER A 379 27.74 10.63 17.36
N GLN A 380 27.24 11.57 18.15
CA GLN A 380 27.12 11.49 19.60
C GLN A 380 25.74 11.02 20.09
N TRP A 381 24.92 10.46 19.20
CA TRP A 381 23.57 10.01 19.53
C TRP A 381 22.61 11.12 19.98
N GLY A 382 22.84 12.35 19.55
CA GLY A 382 22.04 13.52 19.89
C GLY A 382 20.67 13.57 19.21
N TYR A 383 20.30 12.50 18.48
CA TYR A 383 19.02 12.36 17.78
C TYR A 383 18.31 11.08 18.18
N SER A 384 17.01 11.08 17.96
CA SER A 384 16.15 9.90 18.08
C SER A 384 15.24 9.74 16.89
N LEU A 385 14.88 8.49 16.61
CA LEU A 385 13.94 8.11 15.57
C LEU A 385 12.75 7.39 16.17
N THR A 386 11.54 7.72 15.72
CA THR A 386 10.36 6.88 15.93
C THR A 386 9.73 6.51 14.60
N ILE A 387 9.21 5.29 14.51
CA ILE A 387 8.31 4.82 13.47
C ILE A 387 6.99 4.54 14.18
N VAL A 388 5.88 4.99 13.60
CA VAL A 388 4.57 4.89 14.23
C VAL A 388 3.53 4.35 13.24
N PHE A 389 2.81 3.34 13.70
CA PHE A 389 1.64 2.79 13.05
C PHE A 389 0.43 2.89 13.97
N SER A 390 -0.72 3.29 13.43
CA SER A 390 -1.99 3.30 14.17
C SER A 390 -3.15 2.94 13.26
N SER A 391 -4.07 2.09 13.74
CA SER A 391 -5.29 1.71 13.02
C SER A 391 -6.34 2.83 12.93
N SER A 392 -6.23 3.86 13.80
CA SER A 392 -7.06 5.07 13.77
C SER A 392 -6.18 6.28 14.03
N ALA A 393 -6.12 7.22 13.09
CA ALA A 393 -5.24 8.39 13.15
C ALA A 393 -5.51 9.31 14.34
N SER A 394 -6.77 9.42 14.75
CA SER A 394 -7.19 10.17 15.97
C SER A 394 -7.35 9.26 17.20
N GLY A 395 -6.76 8.08 17.20
CA GLY A 395 -6.89 7.10 18.27
C GLY A 395 -6.35 7.56 19.62
N GLY A 396 -5.32 8.42 19.64
CA GLY A 396 -4.80 9.07 20.84
C GLY A 396 -5.83 9.96 21.54
N GLU A 397 -6.79 10.51 20.79
CA GLU A 397 -7.91 11.30 21.29
C GLU A 397 -9.17 10.44 21.51
N PHE A 398 -9.06 9.11 21.51
CA PHE A 398 -10.17 8.17 21.58
C PHE A 398 -11.26 8.40 20.51
N THR A 399 -10.87 8.92 19.35
CA THR A 399 -11.71 9.13 18.17
C THR A 399 -11.28 8.16 17.08
N GLY A 400 -12.23 7.45 16.47
CA GLY A 400 -11.97 6.44 15.44
C GLY A 400 -13.15 5.49 15.26
N ALA A 401 -12.97 4.47 14.41
CA ALA A 401 -14.00 3.46 14.18
C ALA A 401 -13.56 2.10 14.75
N ILE A 402 -14.37 1.55 15.65
CA ILE A 402 -14.15 0.19 16.14
C ILE A 402 -14.19 -0.76 14.93
N GLY A 403 -13.16 -1.62 14.81
CA GLY A 403 -12.99 -2.51 13.67
C GLY A 403 -12.03 -1.98 12.60
N SER A 404 -11.62 -0.70 12.62
CA SER A 404 -10.54 -0.21 11.74
C SER A 404 -9.30 -1.06 11.93
N ARG A 405 -8.76 -1.60 10.81
CA ARG A 405 -7.73 -2.62 10.82
C ARG A 405 -6.62 -2.27 9.83
N LEU A 406 -5.44 -1.99 10.36
CA LEU A 406 -4.20 -1.78 9.61
C LEU A 406 -3.28 -2.98 9.84
N CYS A 407 -2.85 -3.64 8.77
CA CYS A 407 -1.75 -4.60 8.87
C CYS A 407 -0.55 -4.05 8.13
N VAL A 408 0.65 -4.25 8.68
CA VAL A 408 1.91 -3.79 8.09
C VAL A 408 2.96 -4.89 8.10
N ASP A 409 3.83 -4.87 7.07
CA ASP A 409 4.88 -5.86 6.88
C ASP A 409 6.06 -5.27 6.13
N LYS A 410 7.24 -5.93 6.23
CA LYS A 410 8.49 -5.63 5.50
C LYS A 410 8.86 -4.15 5.53
N VAL A 411 8.80 -3.58 6.72
CA VAL A 411 9.17 -2.18 6.94
C VAL A 411 10.67 -2.00 6.79
N ARG A 412 11.08 -0.98 6.05
CA ARG A 412 12.48 -0.62 5.81
C ARG A 412 12.68 0.86 6.08
N LEU A 413 13.73 1.17 6.79
CA LEU A 413 14.26 2.51 6.93
C LEU A 413 15.60 2.56 6.19
N ILE A 414 15.66 3.36 5.15
CA ILE A 414 16.84 3.55 4.32
C ILE A 414 17.52 4.82 4.79
N CYS A 415 18.82 4.72 5.12
CA CYS A 415 19.63 5.83 5.57
C CYS A 415 20.64 6.23 4.50
N SER A 416 21.00 7.50 4.43
CA SER A 416 22.06 8.02 3.57
C SER A 416 23.28 8.36 4.40
N HIS A 417 24.46 7.98 3.91
CA HIS A 417 25.72 8.54 4.35
C HIS A 417 26.16 9.55 3.29
N ASP A 418 26.52 10.76 3.70
CA ASP A 418 27.22 11.69 2.83
C ASP A 418 28.67 11.19 2.71
N GLU A 419 29.07 10.71 1.51
CA GLU A 419 30.46 10.52 1.14
C GLU A 419 31.08 11.86 0.69
#